data_1a096cc36a195b68fda91f530a340fee
#
_entry.id   1a096cc36a195b68fda91f530a340fee
#
_cell.length_a   1.000
_cell.length_b   1.000
_cell.length_c   1.000
_cell.angle_alpha   90.00
_cell.angle_beta   90.00
_cell.angle_gamma   90.00
#
_symmetry.space_group_name_H-M   'P 1'
#
loop_
_entity.id
_entity.type
_entity.pdbx_description
1 polymer ?
#
loop_
_entity_poly.entity_id
_entity_poly.type
_entity_poly.pdbx_seq_one_letter_code
_entity_poly.pdbx_strand_id
1 'polypeptide(L)'
;MRESRRFTEVIQHLKALPEQRSPEFPQAIRDVIERIPDPEETLQGILQLPRVEHSIRFCALYGVLLRLRREERHSEYEHTVVRYAKRFDKELYFPTFLAIIERNRGDVASLRKAVEYSRRAAGDMPDVAGVVHQVAAFMAEYLERRAEPPTINEVEEAERCADVAITSTNGRIAHYHETKARILTLRHEFDSARISLTRAIELEPRRSRDYHRRLVQYQTTRMRIDMVEQQARWHEMQESNKRELTEFKNQQLQLLGLLAAVVALIAAGANIASQSKPADGILLIEVMAGAVVIVFSTFSLMAARSLWRVLVSFAAGLALILIPHIFGR
;
A
#
# COMPACT_ATOMS: atom_id res chain seq x y z
N MET A 1 -37.05 29.58 33.15
CA MET A 1 -35.96 30.57 33.47
C MET A 1 -34.53 29.91 33.42
N ARG A 2 -34.29 28.71 33.99
CA ARG A 2 -32.94 28.09 33.95
C ARG A 2 -32.48 27.70 32.56
N GLU A 3 -33.33 27.13 31.71
CA GLU A 3 -33.01 26.74 30.32
C GLU A 3 -32.67 27.96 29.44
N SER A 4 -33.43 29.03 29.53
CA SER A 4 -33.16 30.26 28.77
C SER A 4 -31.78 30.87 29.12
N ARG A 5 -31.37 30.77 30.37
CA ARG A 5 -30.08 31.28 30.84
C ARG A 5 -28.93 30.37 30.33
N ARG A 6 -29.17 29.07 30.33
CA ARG A 6 -28.21 28.07 29.81
C ARG A 6 -27.93 28.22 28.30
N PHE A 7 -29.01 28.43 27.50
CA PHE A 7 -28.84 28.67 26.07
C PHE A 7 -28.09 29.98 25.80
N THR A 8 -28.38 31.04 26.57
CA THR A 8 -27.67 32.32 26.41
C THR A 8 -26.19 32.21 26.68
N GLU A 9 -25.75 31.46 27.70
CA GLU A 9 -24.34 31.23 28.03
C GLU A 9 -23.65 30.45 26.95
N VAL A 10 -24.24 29.35 26.49
CA VAL A 10 -23.67 28.54 25.39
C VAL A 10 -23.59 29.32 24.09
N ILE A 11 -24.60 30.12 23.74
CA ILE A 11 -24.57 30.98 22.55
C ILE A 11 -23.39 31.95 22.63
N GLN A 12 -23.12 32.53 23.80
CA GLN A 12 -21.99 33.44 23.99
C GLN A 12 -20.64 32.72 23.77
N HIS A 13 -20.50 31.52 24.30
CA HIS A 13 -19.28 30.69 24.06
C HIS A 13 -19.11 30.33 22.59
N LEU A 14 -20.21 29.95 21.90
CA LEU A 14 -20.15 29.63 20.46
C LEU A 14 -19.86 30.88 19.61
N LYS A 15 -20.31 32.06 20.06
CA LYS A 15 -20.03 33.37 19.39
C LYS A 15 -18.57 33.78 19.54
N ALA A 16 -17.91 33.37 20.62
CA ALA A 16 -16.51 33.67 20.89
C ALA A 16 -15.53 32.76 20.18
N LEU A 17 -16.02 31.77 19.42
CA LEU A 17 -15.16 30.84 18.65
C LEU A 17 -14.40 31.62 17.55
N PRO A 18 -13.17 31.20 17.22
CA PRO A 18 -12.44 31.72 16.07
C PRO A 18 -13.19 31.42 14.76
N GLU A 19 -12.79 32.07 13.67
CA GLU A 19 -13.33 31.79 12.34
C GLU A 19 -13.10 30.34 11.91
N GLN A 20 -13.99 29.80 11.08
CA GLN A 20 -13.90 28.41 10.61
C GLN A 20 -12.57 28.07 9.90
N ARG A 21 -11.94 29.05 9.25
CA ARG A 21 -10.63 28.88 8.59
C ARG A 21 -9.46 28.86 9.56
N SER A 22 -9.67 29.25 10.80
CA SER A 22 -8.60 29.24 11.80
C SER A 22 -8.18 27.82 12.17
N PRO A 23 -6.87 27.54 12.24
CA PRO A 23 -6.36 26.24 12.73
C PRO A 23 -6.82 25.90 14.15
N GLU A 24 -7.16 26.89 14.97
CA GLU A 24 -7.63 26.73 16.34
C GLU A 24 -9.12 26.34 16.42
N PHE A 25 -9.92 26.63 15.39
CA PHE A 25 -11.38 26.40 15.43
C PHE A 25 -11.77 24.97 15.83
N PRO A 26 -11.16 23.88 15.28
CA PRO A 26 -11.56 22.53 15.64
C PRO A 26 -11.29 22.17 17.10
N GLN A 27 -10.27 22.74 17.71
CA GLN A 27 -9.99 22.53 19.12
C GLN A 27 -10.91 23.39 20.00
N ALA A 28 -11.04 24.68 19.68
CA ALA A 28 -11.88 25.61 20.40
C ALA A 28 -13.35 25.13 20.50
N ILE A 29 -13.93 24.67 19.39
CA ILE A 29 -15.29 24.14 19.39
C ILE A 29 -15.44 22.86 20.21
N ARG A 30 -14.44 21.96 20.18
CA ARG A 30 -14.43 20.78 21.04
C ARG A 30 -14.43 21.14 22.52
N ASP A 31 -13.57 22.07 22.91
CA ASP A 31 -13.43 22.54 24.28
C ASP A 31 -14.73 23.16 24.81
N VAL A 32 -15.43 23.91 23.94
CA VAL A 32 -16.74 24.47 24.28
C VAL A 32 -17.77 23.35 24.48
N ILE A 33 -17.86 22.39 23.57
CA ILE A 33 -18.84 21.29 23.61
C ILE A 33 -18.63 20.39 24.84
N GLU A 34 -17.39 20.13 25.22
CA GLU A 34 -17.06 19.30 26.38
C GLU A 34 -17.46 19.93 27.71
N ARG A 35 -17.61 21.24 27.77
CA ARG A 35 -18.06 21.98 28.97
C ARG A 35 -19.58 22.10 29.08
N ILE A 36 -20.32 21.79 28.01
CA ILE A 36 -21.78 21.90 28.02
C ILE A 36 -22.36 20.68 28.74
N PRO A 37 -23.14 20.87 29.82
CA PRO A 37 -23.95 19.80 30.38
C PRO A 37 -25.04 19.41 29.37
N ASP A 38 -25.30 18.10 29.18
CA ASP A 38 -26.26 17.60 28.18
C ASP A 38 -26.16 18.30 26.84
N PRO A 39 -24.98 18.17 26.16
CA PRO A 39 -24.66 18.99 24.99
C PRO A 39 -25.62 18.70 23.82
N GLU A 40 -26.16 17.48 23.71
CA GLU A 40 -27.05 17.12 22.60
C GLU A 40 -28.35 17.93 22.66
N GLU A 41 -29.06 17.91 23.78
CA GLU A 41 -30.32 18.64 23.96
C GLU A 41 -30.10 20.14 23.80
N THR A 42 -29.05 20.68 24.43
CA THR A 42 -28.74 22.11 24.40
C THR A 42 -28.42 22.58 22.97
N LEU A 43 -27.57 21.84 22.24
CA LEU A 43 -27.18 22.21 20.89
C LEU A 43 -28.32 22.02 19.88
N GLN A 44 -29.12 20.96 20.00
CA GLN A 44 -30.34 20.79 19.20
C GLN A 44 -31.35 21.90 19.44
N GLY A 45 -31.51 22.34 20.70
CA GLY A 45 -32.35 23.51 21.04
C GLY A 45 -31.86 24.78 20.35
N ILE A 46 -30.56 25.08 20.42
CA ILE A 46 -29.96 26.27 19.75
C ILE A 46 -30.16 26.22 18.21
N LEU A 47 -30.03 25.06 17.59
CA LEU A 47 -30.26 24.86 16.15
C LEU A 47 -31.69 25.27 15.73
N GLN A 48 -32.67 25.11 16.59
CA GLN A 48 -34.08 25.37 16.30
C GLN A 48 -34.44 26.83 16.56
N LEU A 49 -33.62 27.64 17.28
CA LEU A 49 -33.91 29.02 17.60
C LEU A 49 -33.79 29.93 16.36
N PRO A 50 -34.89 30.55 15.87
CA PRO A 50 -34.87 31.33 14.64
C PRO A 50 -34.09 32.67 14.77
N ARG A 51 -33.94 33.17 16.00
CA ARG A 51 -33.28 34.47 16.28
C ARG A 51 -31.77 34.37 16.48
N VAL A 52 -31.21 33.14 16.46
CA VAL A 52 -29.77 32.94 16.61
C VAL A 52 -29.06 33.07 15.27
N GLU A 53 -27.91 33.72 15.25
CA GLU A 53 -27.08 33.91 14.07
C GLU A 53 -26.78 32.59 13.35
N HIS A 54 -26.66 32.66 12.01
CA HIS A 54 -26.42 31.47 11.17
C HIS A 54 -25.14 30.73 11.57
N SER A 55 -24.05 31.48 11.78
CA SER A 55 -22.75 30.93 12.21
C SER A 55 -22.83 30.17 13.53
N ILE A 56 -23.52 30.69 14.52
CA ILE A 56 -23.70 30.06 15.83
C ILE A 56 -24.50 28.75 15.70
N ARG A 57 -25.56 28.76 14.88
CA ARG A 57 -26.34 27.55 14.58
C ARG A 57 -25.52 26.52 13.83
N PHE A 58 -24.62 26.96 12.94
CA PHE A 58 -23.68 26.02 12.32
C PHE A 58 -22.72 25.40 13.34
N CYS A 59 -22.18 26.20 14.27
CA CYS A 59 -21.35 25.66 15.37
C CYS A 59 -22.14 24.66 16.24
N ALA A 60 -23.42 24.92 16.50
CA ALA A 60 -24.27 23.99 17.20
C ALA A 60 -24.48 22.68 16.40
N LEU A 61 -24.70 22.76 15.07
CA LEU A 61 -24.74 21.56 14.20
C LEU A 61 -23.44 20.78 14.27
N TYR A 62 -22.30 21.47 14.14
CA TYR A 62 -20.98 20.83 14.24
C TYR A 62 -20.84 20.05 15.56
N GLY A 63 -21.28 20.65 16.67
CA GLY A 63 -21.24 20.02 17.98
C GLY A 63 -22.12 18.76 18.10
N VAL A 64 -23.35 18.80 17.57
CA VAL A 64 -24.23 17.62 17.50
C VAL A 64 -23.56 16.52 16.67
N LEU A 65 -23.06 16.85 15.50
CA LEU A 65 -22.42 15.90 14.61
C LEU A 65 -21.13 15.29 15.20
N LEU A 66 -20.32 16.09 15.91
CA LEU A 66 -19.13 15.61 16.60
C LEU A 66 -19.49 14.55 17.66
N ARG A 67 -20.58 14.78 18.40
CA ARG A 67 -21.07 13.84 19.40
C ARG A 67 -21.59 12.54 18.77
N LEU A 68 -22.48 12.65 17.78
CA LEU A 68 -23.02 11.49 17.06
C LEU A 68 -21.91 10.63 16.47
N ARG A 69 -20.86 11.26 15.93
CA ARG A 69 -19.67 10.56 15.41
C ARG A 69 -18.90 9.84 16.52
N ARG A 70 -18.70 10.46 17.70
CA ARG A 70 -18.00 9.84 18.83
C ARG A 70 -18.77 8.65 19.41
N GLU A 71 -20.10 8.71 19.36
CA GLU A 71 -21.01 7.66 19.84
C GLU A 71 -21.30 6.60 18.77
N GLU A 72 -20.71 6.72 17.56
CA GLU A 72 -20.90 5.82 16.42
C GLU A 72 -22.36 5.69 15.96
N ARG A 73 -23.17 6.72 16.22
CA ARG A 73 -24.58 6.82 15.80
C ARG A 73 -24.68 7.24 14.32
N HIS A 74 -24.23 6.38 13.43
CA HIS A 74 -24.05 6.71 12.01
C HIS A 74 -25.33 7.10 11.29
N SER A 75 -26.43 6.39 11.54
CA SER A 75 -27.73 6.68 10.92
C SER A 75 -28.28 8.05 11.33
N GLU A 76 -28.12 8.42 12.59
CA GLU A 76 -28.57 9.72 13.09
C GLU A 76 -27.65 10.85 12.60
N TYR A 77 -26.37 10.56 12.46
CA TYR A 77 -25.41 11.48 11.83
C TYR A 77 -25.84 11.81 10.41
N GLU A 78 -26.08 10.80 9.56
CA GLU A 78 -26.52 10.98 8.18
C GLU A 78 -27.86 11.73 8.11
N HIS A 79 -28.84 11.31 8.90
CA HIS A 79 -30.15 11.98 8.96
C HIS A 79 -30.00 13.46 9.34
N THR A 80 -29.15 13.79 10.31
CA THR A 80 -28.91 15.16 10.75
C THR A 80 -28.26 16.00 9.66
N VAL A 81 -27.22 15.47 9.00
CA VAL A 81 -26.56 16.19 7.89
C VAL A 81 -27.53 16.44 6.74
N VAL A 82 -28.31 15.45 6.32
CA VAL A 82 -29.30 15.58 5.24
C VAL A 82 -30.38 16.59 5.61
N ARG A 83 -30.89 16.55 6.84
CA ARG A 83 -31.91 17.49 7.34
C ARG A 83 -31.46 18.94 7.25
N TYR A 84 -30.21 19.21 7.55
CA TYR A 84 -29.68 20.57 7.60
C TYR A 84 -28.89 20.97 6.34
N ALA A 85 -28.77 20.11 5.33
CA ALA A 85 -27.99 20.35 4.12
C ALA A 85 -28.40 21.64 3.40
N LYS A 86 -29.71 21.81 3.12
CA LYS A 86 -30.21 23.01 2.42
C LYS A 86 -29.87 24.34 3.11
N ARG A 87 -29.54 24.28 4.40
CA ARG A 87 -29.25 25.47 5.20
C ARG A 87 -27.75 25.76 5.30
N PHE A 88 -26.91 24.71 5.35
CA PHE A 88 -25.50 24.80 5.71
C PHE A 88 -24.56 24.25 4.64
N ASP A 89 -25.04 23.91 3.44
CA ASP A 89 -24.23 23.35 2.34
C ASP A 89 -23.09 24.26 1.86
N LYS A 90 -23.19 25.58 2.15
CA LYS A 90 -22.17 26.59 1.82
C LYS A 90 -21.11 26.78 2.91
N GLU A 91 -21.27 26.16 4.07
CA GLU A 91 -20.31 26.27 5.16
C GLU A 91 -19.04 25.43 4.87
N LEU A 92 -17.87 25.97 5.21
CA LEU A 92 -16.57 25.40 4.86
C LEU A 92 -16.40 23.95 5.34
N TYR A 93 -16.89 23.63 6.54
CA TYR A 93 -16.83 22.27 7.09
C TYR A 93 -17.88 21.31 6.55
N PHE A 94 -18.90 21.81 5.82
CA PHE A 94 -20.00 20.94 5.40
C PHE A 94 -19.54 19.76 4.51
N PRO A 95 -18.60 19.94 3.56
CA PRO A 95 -18.03 18.81 2.82
C PRO A 95 -17.38 17.73 3.71
N THR A 96 -16.79 18.13 4.86
CA THR A 96 -16.22 17.14 5.79
C THR A 96 -17.28 16.22 6.39
N PHE A 97 -18.50 16.72 6.60
CA PHE A 97 -19.62 15.95 7.11
C PHE A 97 -20.13 14.94 6.05
N LEU A 98 -20.21 15.39 4.78
CA LEU A 98 -20.57 14.51 3.66
C LEU A 98 -19.51 13.40 3.47
N ALA A 99 -18.24 13.75 3.60
CA ALA A 99 -17.15 12.79 3.54
C ALA A 99 -17.28 11.68 4.60
N ILE A 100 -17.71 12.03 5.82
CA ILE A 100 -17.93 11.06 6.88
C ILE A 100 -19.12 10.13 6.56
N ILE A 101 -20.20 10.65 5.99
CA ILE A 101 -21.34 9.83 5.55
C ILE A 101 -20.89 8.80 4.53
N GLU A 102 -20.23 9.25 3.48
CA GLU A 102 -19.75 8.37 2.42
C GLU A 102 -18.75 7.34 2.95
N ARG A 103 -17.83 7.74 3.81
CA ARG A 103 -16.90 6.81 4.48
C ARG A 103 -17.63 5.73 5.29
N ASN A 104 -18.70 6.11 6.01
CA ASN A 104 -19.44 5.17 6.86
C ASN A 104 -20.23 4.12 6.05
N ARG A 105 -20.58 4.39 4.79
CA ARG A 105 -21.16 3.39 3.87
C ARG A 105 -20.20 2.26 3.56
N GLY A 106 -18.90 2.56 3.48
CA GLY A 106 -17.83 1.58 3.48
C GLY A 106 -17.55 0.85 2.17
N ASP A 107 -18.35 1.02 1.12
CA ASP A 107 -18.05 0.48 -0.20
C ASP A 107 -17.02 1.37 -0.93
N VAL A 108 -16.31 0.80 -1.91
CA VAL A 108 -15.22 1.46 -2.62
C VAL A 108 -15.67 2.74 -3.36
N ALA A 109 -16.88 2.73 -3.94
CA ALA A 109 -17.41 3.89 -4.65
C ALA A 109 -17.72 5.04 -3.69
N SER A 110 -18.31 4.74 -2.53
CA SER A 110 -18.56 5.70 -1.46
C SER A 110 -17.26 6.22 -0.85
N LEU A 111 -16.25 5.36 -0.63
CA LEU A 111 -14.94 5.81 -0.15
C LEU A 111 -14.27 6.78 -1.12
N ARG A 112 -14.39 6.57 -2.43
CA ARG A 112 -13.90 7.52 -3.43
C ARG A 112 -14.58 8.89 -3.29
N LYS A 113 -15.90 8.92 -3.12
CA LYS A 113 -16.64 10.18 -2.87
C LYS A 113 -16.21 10.83 -1.55
N ALA A 114 -15.94 10.03 -0.51
CA ALA A 114 -15.44 10.55 0.75
C ALA A 114 -14.10 11.29 0.57
N VAL A 115 -13.20 10.76 -0.25
CA VAL A 115 -11.94 11.42 -0.63
C VAL A 115 -12.21 12.72 -1.39
N GLU A 116 -13.11 12.70 -2.38
CA GLU A 116 -13.45 13.88 -3.18
C GLU A 116 -13.99 15.03 -2.29
N TYR A 117 -14.93 14.74 -1.37
CA TYR A 117 -15.43 15.73 -0.42
C TYR A 117 -14.34 16.23 0.54
N SER A 118 -13.45 15.34 1.00
CA SER A 118 -12.33 15.72 1.87
C SER A 118 -11.34 16.63 1.15
N ARG A 119 -11.00 16.35 -0.12
CA ARG A 119 -10.15 17.20 -0.95
C ARG A 119 -10.74 18.60 -1.13
N ARG A 120 -12.06 18.69 -1.39
CA ARG A 120 -12.74 19.96 -1.50
C ARG A 120 -12.60 20.78 -0.21
N ALA A 121 -12.87 20.16 0.94
CA ALA A 121 -12.72 20.83 2.23
C ALA A 121 -11.28 21.28 2.50
N ALA A 122 -10.29 20.44 2.17
CA ALA A 122 -8.88 20.77 2.35
C ALA A 122 -8.41 21.90 1.41
N GLY A 123 -8.95 21.97 0.20
CA GLY A 123 -8.71 23.09 -0.71
C GLY A 123 -9.18 24.43 -0.15
N ASP A 124 -10.33 24.45 0.54
CA ASP A 124 -10.89 25.63 1.17
C ASP A 124 -10.23 25.97 2.53
N MET A 125 -9.62 24.98 3.20
CA MET A 125 -9.03 25.08 4.54
C MET A 125 -7.67 24.36 4.63
N PRO A 126 -6.66 24.77 3.86
CA PRO A 126 -5.36 24.04 3.78
C PRO A 126 -4.56 24.11 5.08
N ASP A 127 -4.80 25.11 5.93
CA ASP A 127 -4.08 25.31 7.19
C ASP A 127 -4.71 24.56 8.37
N VAL A 128 -5.87 23.92 8.15
CA VAL A 128 -6.58 23.20 9.21
C VAL A 128 -6.15 21.72 9.20
N ALA A 129 -5.18 21.40 10.05
CA ALA A 129 -4.55 20.07 10.12
C ALA A 129 -5.55 18.89 10.13
N GLY A 130 -6.66 19.00 10.87
CA GLY A 130 -7.68 17.96 10.94
C GLY A 130 -8.44 17.73 9.64
N VAL A 131 -8.61 18.77 8.82
CA VAL A 131 -9.26 18.69 7.50
C VAL A 131 -8.30 18.07 6.48
N VAL A 132 -7.04 18.50 6.48
CA VAL A 132 -6.00 17.91 5.62
C VAL A 132 -5.77 16.44 5.98
N HIS A 133 -5.70 16.11 7.27
CA HIS A 133 -5.59 14.73 7.73
C HIS A 133 -6.78 13.86 7.26
N GLN A 134 -7.98 14.41 7.18
CA GLN A 134 -9.16 13.66 6.70
C GLN A 134 -8.95 13.16 5.27
N VAL A 135 -8.30 13.93 4.40
CA VAL A 135 -7.91 13.48 3.05
C VAL A 135 -6.99 12.26 3.15
N ALA A 136 -5.91 12.37 3.92
CA ALA A 136 -4.95 11.27 4.10
C ALA A 136 -5.61 9.99 4.62
N ALA A 137 -6.45 10.12 5.66
CA ALA A 137 -7.12 9.00 6.30
C ALA A 137 -8.10 8.29 5.36
N PHE A 138 -8.90 9.04 4.60
CA PHE A 138 -9.89 8.45 3.70
C PHE A 138 -9.25 7.93 2.41
N MET A 139 -8.17 8.56 1.94
CA MET A 139 -7.35 8.00 0.86
C MET A 139 -6.72 6.67 1.27
N ALA A 140 -6.09 6.61 2.44
CA ALA A 140 -5.53 5.35 2.94
C ALA A 140 -6.59 4.25 2.97
N GLU A 141 -7.78 4.53 3.53
CA GLU A 141 -8.88 3.56 3.60
C GLU A 141 -9.41 3.15 2.21
N TYR A 142 -9.52 4.09 1.28
CA TYR A 142 -9.91 3.82 -0.10
C TYR A 142 -8.89 2.93 -0.83
N LEU A 143 -7.61 3.27 -0.75
CA LEU A 143 -6.52 2.54 -1.39
C LEU A 143 -6.34 1.12 -0.83
N GLU A 144 -6.61 0.93 0.46
CA GLU A 144 -6.56 -0.38 1.12
C GLU A 144 -7.70 -1.32 0.73
N ARG A 145 -8.86 -0.77 0.33
CA ARG A 145 -10.07 -1.57 0.05
C ARG A 145 -10.31 -1.83 -1.43
N ARG A 146 -9.77 -1.02 -2.31
CA ARG A 146 -9.94 -1.25 -3.74
C ARG A 146 -9.09 -2.44 -4.22
N ALA A 147 -9.56 -3.10 -5.28
CA ALA A 147 -8.88 -4.27 -5.86
C ALA A 147 -7.64 -3.89 -6.69
N GLU A 148 -7.68 -2.71 -7.35
CA GLU A 148 -6.55 -2.26 -8.15
C GLU A 148 -5.41 -1.77 -7.26
N PRO A 149 -4.14 -2.02 -7.64
CA PRO A 149 -3.00 -1.49 -6.92
C PRO A 149 -3.00 0.04 -6.93
N PRO A 150 -2.56 0.69 -5.84
CA PRO A 150 -2.47 2.13 -5.79
C PRO A 150 -1.42 2.66 -6.77
N THR A 151 -1.70 3.80 -7.38
CA THR A 151 -0.68 4.51 -8.16
C THR A 151 0.27 5.27 -7.23
N ILE A 152 1.50 5.50 -7.70
CA ILE A 152 2.51 6.26 -6.95
C ILE A 152 1.96 7.63 -6.55
N ASN A 153 1.32 8.34 -7.48
CA ASN A 153 0.79 9.70 -7.23
C ASN A 153 -0.27 9.72 -6.14
N GLU A 154 -1.15 8.70 -6.08
CA GLU A 154 -2.20 8.62 -5.05
C GLU A 154 -1.60 8.42 -3.65
N VAL A 155 -0.59 7.55 -3.56
CA VAL A 155 0.07 7.28 -2.28
C VAL A 155 0.88 8.49 -1.82
N GLU A 156 1.60 9.16 -2.74
CA GLU A 156 2.32 10.39 -2.45
C GLU A 156 1.41 11.54 -2.03
N GLU A 157 0.22 11.67 -2.63
CA GLU A 157 -0.77 12.67 -2.20
C GLU A 157 -1.23 12.40 -0.77
N ALA A 158 -1.59 11.14 -0.47
CA ALA A 158 -2.00 10.73 0.86
C ALA A 158 -0.90 11.01 1.91
N GLU A 159 0.36 10.70 1.55
CA GLU A 159 1.51 10.92 2.42
C GLU A 159 1.75 12.42 2.65
N ARG A 160 1.75 13.24 1.61
CA ARG A 160 1.87 14.70 1.75
C ARG A 160 0.80 15.27 2.68
N CYS A 161 -0.45 14.85 2.54
CA CYS A 161 -1.53 15.30 3.43
C CYS A 161 -1.30 14.85 4.89
N ALA A 162 -0.81 13.63 5.09
CA ALA A 162 -0.47 13.16 6.44
C ALA A 162 0.68 13.96 7.04
N ASP A 163 1.73 14.23 6.28
CA ASP A 163 2.91 14.99 6.73
C ASP A 163 2.58 16.45 7.03
N VAL A 164 1.77 17.10 6.20
CA VAL A 164 1.26 18.45 6.47
C VAL A 164 0.49 18.48 7.79
N ALA A 165 -0.40 17.53 8.02
CA ALA A 165 -1.18 17.47 9.25
C ALA A 165 -0.30 17.20 10.49
N ILE A 166 0.69 16.30 10.37
CA ILE A 166 1.66 16.00 11.44
C ILE A 166 2.49 17.24 11.76
N THR A 167 3.05 17.89 10.75
CA THR A 167 3.90 19.06 10.90
C THR A 167 3.13 20.23 11.52
N SER A 168 1.93 20.52 11.03
CA SER A 168 1.07 21.60 11.54
C SER A 168 0.67 21.41 13.00
N THR A 169 0.76 20.19 13.53
CA THR A 169 0.45 19.88 14.94
C THR A 169 1.71 19.57 15.77
N ASN A 170 2.90 19.88 15.25
CA ASN A 170 4.19 19.54 15.87
C ASN A 170 4.31 18.06 16.25
N GLY A 171 3.69 17.18 15.45
CA GLY A 171 3.73 15.74 15.64
C GLY A 171 3.06 15.22 16.91
N ARG A 172 2.13 15.99 17.51
CA ARG A 172 1.53 15.63 18.82
C ARG A 172 0.28 14.79 18.75
N ILE A 173 -0.28 14.60 17.55
CA ILE A 173 -1.58 13.92 17.39
C ILE A 173 -1.36 12.45 16.99
N ALA A 174 -1.65 11.56 17.90
CA ALA A 174 -1.39 10.11 17.77
C ALA A 174 -1.95 9.48 16.49
N HIS A 175 -3.23 9.69 16.19
CA HIS A 175 -3.88 9.06 15.04
C HIS A 175 -3.40 9.59 13.66
N TYR A 176 -2.66 10.71 13.61
CA TYR A 176 -2.02 11.16 12.36
C TYR A 176 -0.84 10.26 12.00
N HIS A 177 -0.07 9.85 13.00
CA HIS A 177 1.03 8.89 12.83
C HIS A 177 0.52 7.49 12.46
N GLU A 178 -0.62 7.06 12.99
CA GLU A 178 -1.26 5.80 12.58
C GLU A 178 -1.67 5.86 11.10
N THR A 179 -2.29 6.95 10.66
CA THR A 179 -2.62 7.13 9.24
C THR A 179 -1.36 7.11 8.37
N LYS A 180 -0.27 7.77 8.79
CA LYS A 180 1.01 7.71 8.09
C LYS A 180 1.56 6.28 8.02
N ALA A 181 1.46 5.50 9.09
CA ALA A 181 1.88 4.10 9.10
C ALA A 181 1.11 3.26 8.07
N ARG A 182 -0.20 3.47 7.92
CA ARG A 182 -1.03 2.80 6.90
C ARG A 182 -0.59 3.16 5.48
N ILE A 183 -0.30 4.44 5.22
CA ILE A 183 0.17 4.92 3.92
C ILE A 183 1.55 4.33 3.58
N LEU A 184 2.49 4.31 4.53
CA LEU A 184 3.80 3.71 4.35
C LEU A 184 3.71 2.19 4.08
N THR A 185 2.72 1.51 4.66
CA THR A 185 2.44 0.10 4.36
C THR A 185 2.05 -0.10 2.88
N LEU A 186 1.26 0.82 2.29
CA LEU A 186 0.92 0.80 0.87
C LEU A 186 2.14 1.04 -0.05
N ARG A 187 3.19 1.69 0.48
CA ARG A 187 4.49 1.87 -0.20
C ARG A 187 5.45 0.71 0.00
N HIS A 188 5.07 -0.30 0.77
CA HIS A 188 5.96 -1.39 1.22
C HIS A 188 7.15 -0.92 2.08
N GLU A 189 7.05 0.23 2.72
CA GLU A 189 8.04 0.78 3.65
C GLU A 189 7.73 0.32 5.09
N PHE A 190 7.84 -0.98 5.34
CA PHE A 190 7.34 -1.63 6.57
C PHE A 190 8.04 -1.15 7.84
N ASP A 191 9.36 -0.90 7.79
CA ASP A 191 10.10 -0.41 8.97
C ASP A 191 9.67 1.02 9.33
N SER A 192 9.54 1.91 8.35
CA SER A 192 9.04 3.27 8.54
C SER A 192 7.59 3.27 9.06
N ALA A 193 6.77 2.34 8.57
CA ALA A 193 5.40 2.15 9.04
C ALA A 193 5.34 1.75 10.51
N ARG A 194 6.20 0.82 10.95
CA ARG A 194 6.31 0.40 12.37
C ARG A 194 6.77 1.54 13.27
N ILE A 195 7.75 2.34 12.83
CA ILE A 195 8.22 3.52 13.56
C ILE A 195 7.07 4.52 13.75
N SER A 196 6.35 4.83 12.68
CA SER A 196 5.19 5.74 12.72
C SER A 196 4.09 5.22 13.64
N LEU A 197 3.80 3.92 13.59
CA LEU A 197 2.79 3.30 14.47
C LEU A 197 3.23 3.29 15.95
N THR A 198 4.49 3.04 16.22
CA THR A 198 5.06 3.11 17.58
C THR A 198 4.89 4.52 18.13
N ARG A 199 5.17 5.55 17.30
CA ARG A 199 4.96 6.94 17.68
C ARG A 199 3.49 7.24 17.98
N ALA A 200 2.55 6.69 17.22
CA ALA A 200 1.12 6.81 17.51
C ALA A 200 0.76 6.24 18.90
N ILE A 201 1.28 5.06 19.23
CA ILE A 201 1.04 4.40 20.52
C ILE A 201 1.61 5.21 21.70
N GLU A 202 2.82 5.75 21.54
CA GLU A 202 3.48 6.58 22.57
C GLU A 202 2.72 7.87 22.87
N LEU A 203 2.15 8.49 21.83
CA LEU A 203 1.44 9.75 21.93
C LEU A 203 -0.01 9.59 22.40
N GLU A 204 -0.56 8.39 22.41
CA GLU A 204 -1.97 8.21 22.78
C GLU A 204 -2.20 8.50 24.27
N PRO A 205 -3.09 9.44 24.62
CA PRO A 205 -3.31 9.83 26.00
C PRO A 205 -3.99 8.71 26.79
N ARG A 206 -3.29 8.14 27.77
CA ARG A 206 -3.78 7.01 28.61
C ARG A 206 -5.08 7.31 29.36
N ARG A 207 -5.37 8.57 29.64
CA ARG A 207 -6.58 9.02 30.33
C ARG A 207 -7.75 9.35 29.38
N SER A 208 -7.54 9.21 28.06
CA SER A 208 -8.59 9.45 27.09
C SER A 208 -9.70 8.39 27.23
N ARG A 209 -10.95 8.82 27.12
CA ARG A 209 -12.13 7.93 27.08
C ARG A 209 -12.01 6.90 25.95
N ASP A 210 -11.35 7.27 24.84
CA ASP A 210 -11.21 6.44 23.63
C ASP A 210 -9.91 5.61 23.62
N TYR A 211 -9.11 5.64 24.71
CA TYR A 211 -7.79 4.99 24.76
C TYR A 211 -7.80 3.52 24.34
N HIS A 212 -8.67 2.70 24.94
CA HIS A 212 -8.74 1.27 24.63
C HIS A 212 -9.15 1.02 23.17
N ARG A 213 -10.12 1.77 22.66
CA ARG A 213 -10.56 1.67 21.27
C ARG A 213 -9.42 2.03 20.30
N ARG A 214 -8.66 3.08 20.62
CA ARG A 214 -7.48 3.49 19.83
C ARG A 214 -6.39 2.42 19.85
N LEU A 215 -6.10 1.83 20.99
CA LEU A 215 -5.12 0.75 21.08
C LEU A 215 -5.52 -0.45 20.21
N VAL A 216 -6.79 -0.85 20.21
CA VAL A 216 -7.28 -1.91 19.33
C VAL A 216 -7.08 -1.55 17.87
N GLN A 217 -7.38 -0.32 17.48
CA GLN A 217 -7.12 0.19 16.12
C GLN A 217 -5.63 0.09 15.75
N TYR A 218 -4.72 0.51 16.64
CA TYR A 218 -3.28 0.43 16.42
C TYR A 218 -2.78 -1.02 16.30
N GLN A 219 -3.32 -1.93 17.11
CA GLN A 219 -3.01 -3.36 16.97
C GLN A 219 -3.49 -3.92 15.63
N THR A 220 -4.68 -3.53 15.19
CA THR A 220 -5.18 -3.92 13.86
C THR A 220 -4.26 -3.41 12.75
N THR A 221 -3.80 -2.16 12.84
CA THR A 221 -2.84 -1.59 11.88
C THR A 221 -1.51 -2.35 11.91
N ARG A 222 -1.01 -2.73 13.10
CA ARG A 222 0.22 -3.55 13.24
C ARG A 222 0.07 -4.90 12.55
N MET A 223 -1.03 -5.60 12.82
CA MET A 223 -1.31 -6.89 12.16
C MET A 223 -1.38 -6.75 10.64
N ARG A 224 -1.94 -5.65 10.15
CA ARG A 224 -2.00 -5.37 8.71
C ARG A 224 -0.61 -5.16 8.12
N ILE A 225 0.27 -4.38 8.77
CA ILE A 225 1.66 -4.20 8.35
C ILE A 225 2.35 -5.55 8.20
N ASP A 226 2.26 -6.40 9.23
CA ASP A 226 2.90 -7.71 9.25
C ASP A 226 2.33 -8.64 8.17
N MET A 227 1.01 -8.61 7.95
CA MET A 227 0.34 -9.43 6.92
C MET A 227 0.75 -9.00 5.50
N VAL A 228 0.78 -7.70 5.21
CA VAL A 228 1.16 -7.18 3.88
C VAL A 228 2.63 -7.46 3.61
N GLU A 229 3.50 -7.32 4.61
CA GLU A 229 4.92 -7.67 4.48
C GLU A 229 5.12 -9.16 4.19
N GLN A 230 4.44 -10.04 4.92
CA GLN A 230 4.49 -11.48 4.64
C GLN A 230 4.01 -11.79 3.22
N GLN A 231 2.93 -11.18 2.79
CA GLN A 231 2.40 -11.37 1.44
C GLN A 231 3.41 -10.90 0.37
N ALA A 232 4.06 -9.76 0.58
CA ALA A 232 5.09 -9.25 -0.33
C ALA A 232 6.29 -10.22 -0.42
N ARG A 233 6.78 -10.72 0.71
CA ARG A 233 7.86 -11.73 0.77
C ARG A 233 7.46 -13.04 0.08
N TRP A 234 6.23 -13.48 0.24
CA TRP A 234 5.71 -14.68 -0.45
C TRP A 234 5.69 -14.49 -1.97
N HIS A 235 5.25 -13.36 -2.45
CA HIS A 235 5.27 -13.06 -3.89
C HIS A 235 6.70 -13.05 -4.45
N GLU A 236 7.63 -12.42 -3.76
CA GLU A 236 9.03 -12.38 -4.15
C GLU A 236 9.64 -13.78 -4.21
N MET A 237 9.39 -14.60 -3.19
CA MET A 237 9.84 -16.00 -3.17
C MET A 237 9.23 -16.84 -4.30
N GLN A 238 7.94 -16.67 -4.59
CA GLN A 238 7.29 -17.37 -5.71
C GLN A 238 7.89 -16.97 -7.06
N GLU A 239 8.18 -15.69 -7.25
CA GLU A 239 8.83 -15.16 -8.45
C GLU A 239 10.24 -15.75 -8.62
N SER A 240 11.03 -15.77 -7.55
CA SER A 240 12.36 -16.39 -7.53
C SER A 240 12.29 -17.87 -7.90
N ASN A 241 11.41 -18.64 -7.24
CA ASN A 241 11.23 -20.06 -7.53
C ASN A 241 10.79 -20.32 -8.98
N LYS A 242 9.92 -19.48 -9.54
CA LYS A 242 9.51 -19.59 -10.95
C LYS A 242 10.69 -19.36 -11.90
N ARG A 243 11.55 -18.37 -11.62
CA ARG A 243 12.76 -18.11 -12.42
C ARG A 243 13.70 -19.28 -12.36
N GLU A 244 14.01 -19.79 -11.17
CA GLU A 244 14.88 -20.98 -10.98
C GLU A 244 14.32 -22.21 -11.72
N LEU A 245 13.02 -22.46 -11.62
CA LEU A 245 12.37 -23.56 -12.32
C LEU A 245 12.45 -23.43 -13.85
N THR A 246 12.32 -22.20 -14.35
CA THR A 246 12.43 -21.92 -15.78
C THR A 246 13.86 -22.14 -16.27
N GLU A 247 14.85 -21.68 -15.52
CA GLU A 247 16.26 -21.90 -15.80
C GLU A 247 16.60 -23.41 -15.79
N PHE A 248 16.12 -24.13 -14.78
CA PHE A 248 16.30 -25.58 -14.68
C PHE A 248 15.68 -26.32 -15.88
N LYS A 249 14.45 -25.99 -16.27
CA LYS A 249 13.81 -26.55 -17.47
C LYS A 249 14.62 -26.27 -18.73
N ASN A 250 15.12 -25.06 -18.90
CA ASN A 250 15.94 -24.71 -20.05
C ASN A 250 17.24 -25.51 -20.09
N GLN A 251 17.90 -25.71 -18.94
CA GLN A 251 19.08 -26.54 -18.85
C GLN A 251 18.79 -28.02 -19.19
N GLN A 252 17.67 -28.56 -18.70
CA GLN A 252 17.24 -29.93 -19.05
C GLN A 252 16.95 -30.06 -20.54
N LEU A 253 16.29 -29.13 -21.18
CA LEU A 253 16.01 -29.13 -22.60
C LEU A 253 17.31 -29.07 -23.42
N GLN A 254 18.29 -28.27 -22.99
CA GLN A 254 19.59 -28.19 -23.62
C GLN A 254 20.34 -29.54 -23.51
N LEU A 255 20.32 -30.18 -22.35
CA LEU A 255 20.91 -31.52 -22.13
C LEU A 255 20.25 -32.58 -23.00
N LEU A 256 18.91 -32.58 -23.07
CA LEU A 256 18.16 -33.51 -23.93
C LEU A 256 18.48 -33.30 -25.41
N GLY A 257 18.56 -32.05 -25.84
CA GLY A 257 18.94 -31.66 -27.21
C GLY A 257 20.34 -32.14 -27.55
N LEU A 258 21.29 -31.95 -26.64
CA LEU A 258 22.66 -32.45 -26.79
C LEU A 258 22.70 -33.98 -26.89
N LEU A 259 22.00 -34.67 -25.98
CA LEU A 259 21.95 -36.16 -25.98
C LEU A 259 21.35 -36.65 -27.31
N ALA A 260 20.27 -36.06 -27.78
CA ALA A 260 19.65 -36.43 -29.06
C ALA A 260 20.62 -36.21 -30.24
N ALA A 261 21.37 -35.10 -30.25
CA ALA A 261 22.38 -34.80 -31.27
C ALA A 261 23.51 -35.83 -31.27
N VAL A 262 24.00 -36.23 -30.11
CA VAL A 262 25.03 -37.25 -29.96
C VAL A 262 24.53 -38.61 -30.44
N VAL A 263 23.32 -39.01 -30.05
CA VAL A 263 22.72 -40.29 -30.50
C VAL A 263 22.54 -40.30 -32.01
N ALA A 264 22.05 -39.19 -32.61
CA ALA A 264 21.90 -39.06 -34.05
C ALA A 264 23.27 -39.12 -34.77
N LEU A 265 24.32 -38.54 -34.21
CA LEU A 265 25.66 -38.55 -34.77
C LEU A 265 26.23 -39.99 -34.74
N ILE A 266 26.07 -40.70 -33.60
CA ILE A 266 26.50 -42.11 -33.48
C ILE A 266 25.75 -43.01 -34.46
N ALA A 267 24.44 -42.87 -34.60
CA ALA A 267 23.62 -43.67 -35.52
C ALA A 267 23.99 -43.39 -36.98
N ALA A 268 24.20 -42.14 -37.36
CA ALA A 268 24.65 -41.76 -38.72
C ALA A 268 26.02 -42.36 -39.03
N GLY A 269 26.94 -42.29 -38.08
CA GLY A 269 28.27 -42.85 -38.25
C GLY A 269 28.32 -44.38 -38.34
N ALA A 270 27.56 -45.07 -37.52
CA ALA A 270 27.43 -46.50 -37.61
C ALA A 270 26.88 -46.94 -38.96
N ASN A 271 25.92 -46.23 -39.52
CA ASN A 271 25.36 -46.50 -40.84
C ASN A 271 26.40 -46.28 -41.97
N ILE A 272 27.17 -45.19 -41.91
CA ILE A 272 28.22 -44.92 -42.90
C ILE A 272 29.37 -45.95 -42.78
N ALA A 273 29.80 -46.28 -41.55
CA ALA A 273 30.86 -47.26 -41.30
C ALA A 273 30.49 -48.66 -41.83
N SER A 274 29.22 -49.06 -41.76
CA SER A 274 28.75 -50.37 -42.25
C SER A 274 28.79 -50.51 -43.79
N GLN A 275 28.84 -49.39 -44.52
CA GLN A 275 28.88 -49.32 -45.99
C GLN A 275 30.31 -49.08 -46.51
N SER A 276 31.31 -48.84 -45.66
CA SER A 276 32.68 -48.51 -46.02
C SER A 276 33.60 -49.70 -45.93
N LYS A 277 34.80 -49.64 -46.61
CA LYS A 277 35.84 -50.65 -46.45
C LYS A 277 36.34 -50.65 -45.00
N PRO A 278 36.81 -51.78 -44.46
CA PRO A 278 37.17 -51.92 -43.03
C PRO A 278 38.18 -50.86 -42.52
N ALA A 279 39.15 -50.49 -43.36
CA ALA A 279 40.12 -49.43 -42.98
C ALA A 279 39.53 -48.04 -42.92
N ASP A 280 38.64 -47.74 -43.85
CA ASP A 280 37.95 -46.40 -43.88
C ASP A 280 36.89 -46.31 -42.75
N GLY A 281 36.30 -47.44 -42.34
CA GLY A 281 35.36 -47.50 -41.23
C GLY A 281 35.99 -47.20 -39.87
N ILE A 282 37.21 -47.63 -39.61
CA ILE A 282 37.93 -47.35 -38.36
C ILE A 282 38.26 -45.90 -38.29
N LEU A 283 38.77 -45.29 -39.35
CA LEU A 283 39.09 -43.84 -39.43
C LEU A 283 37.85 -42.99 -39.21
N LEU A 284 36.71 -43.42 -39.76
CA LEU A 284 35.44 -42.72 -39.56
C LEU A 284 34.97 -42.73 -38.09
N ILE A 285 35.14 -43.88 -37.39
CA ILE A 285 34.77 -44.00 -35.97
C ILE A 285 35.65 -43.10 -35.10
N GLU A 286 36.95 -42.99 -35.38
CA GLU A 286 37.89 -42.13 -34.66
C GLU A 286 37.56 -40.66 -34.83
N VAL A 287 37.26 -40.22 -36.05
CA VAL A 287 36.85 -38.86 -36.34
C VAL A 287 35.54 -38.51 -35.67
N MET A 288 34.58 -39.41 -35.63
CA MET A 288 33.30 -39.23 -34.94
C MET A 288 33.48 -39.18 -33.42
N ALA A 289 34.32 -40.02 -32.83
CA ALA A 289 34.63 -39.97 -31.42
C ALA A 289 35.21 -38.59 -31.04
N GLY A 290 36.15 -38.10 -31.88
CA GLY A 290 36.70 -36.75 -31.70
C GLY A 290 35.65 -35.64 -31.80
N ALA A 291 34.73 -35.73 -32.78
CA ALA A 291 33.63 -34.77 -32.93
C ALA A 291 32.69 -34.77 -31.69
N VAL A 292 32.34 -35.92 -31.17
CA VAL A 292 31.54 -36.05 -29.93
C VAL A 292 32.23 -35.36 -28.74
N VAL A 293 33.55 -35.63 -28.57
CA VAL A 293 34.33 -35.01 -27.50
C VAL A 293 34.38 -33.48 -27.63
N ILE A 294 34.48 -32.93 -28.85
CA ILE A 294 34.45 -31.48 -29.10
C ILE A 294 33.10 -30.92 -28.75
N VAL A 295 32.00 -31.54 -29.16
CA VAL A 295 30.66 -31.11 -28.83
C VAL A 295 30.44 -31.10 -27.31
N PHE A 296 30.85 -32.14 -26.59
CA PHE A 296 30.77 -32.17 -25.12
C PHE A 296 31.66 -31.10 -24.46
N SER A 297 32.84 -30.82 -25.05
CA SER A 297 33.76 -29.80 -24.54
C SER A 297 33.17 -28.40 -24.68
N THR A 298 32.55 -28.07 -25.83
CA THR A 298 31.87 -26.78 -26.04
C THR A 298 30.67 -26.61 -25.10
N PHE A 299 29.91 -27.67 -24.85
CA PHE A 299 28.82 -27.66 -23.89
C PHE A 299 29.34 -27.50 -22.45
N SER A 300 30.42 -28.16 -22.10
CA SER A 300 31.07 -28.02 -20.80
C SER A 300 31.60 -26.61 -20.57
N LEU A 301 31.92 -25.84 -21.62
CA LEU A 301 32.32 -24.41 -21.54
C LEU A 301 31.19 -23.54 -20.99
N MET A 302 29.95 -23.85 -21.34
CA MET A 302 28.77 -23.13 -20.85
C MET A 302 28.43 -23.50 -19.39
N ALA A 303 28.80 -24.69 -18.94
CA ALA A 303 28.47 -25.22 -17.61
C ALA A 303 29.62 -25.15 -16.58
N ALA A 304 30.89 -25.00 -17.01
CA ALA A 304 32.05 -25.20 -16.17
C ALA A 304 32.63 -23.91 -15.56
N ARG A 305 32.92 -24.01 -14.26
CA ARG A 305 33.72 -23.04 -13.49
C ARG A 305 35.22 -23.03 -13.81
N SER A 306 35.72 -23.93 -14.67
CA SER A 306 37.16 -24.10 -14.96
C SER A 306 37.43 -24.23 -16.45
N LEU A 307 37.87 -23.13 -17.07
CA LEU A 307 38.26 -23.03 -18.47
C LEU A 307 39.37 -24.03 -18.87
N TRP A 308 40.29 -24.36 -17.95
CA TRP A 308 41.39 -25.31 -18.20
C TRP A 308 40.92 -26.72 -18.55
N ARG A 309 39.92 -27.22 -17.83
CA ARG A 309 39.37 -28.56 -18.09
C ARG A 309 38.71 -28.67 -19.46
N VAL A 310 38.04 -27.61 -19.87
CA VAL A 310 37.39 -27.53 -21.18
C VAL A 310 38.40 -27.47 -22.30
N LEU A 311 39.48 -26.69 -22.14
CA LEU A 311 40.57 -26.61 -23.10
C LEU A 311 41.28 -27.95 -23.31
N VAL A 312 41.52 -28.69 -22.23
CA VAL A 312 42.12 -30.04 -22.28
C VAL A 312 41.19 -31.01 -23.04
N SER A 313 39.90 -31.03 -22.74
CA SER A 313 38.94 -31.88 -23.42
C SER A 313 38.81 -31.56 -24.92
N PHE A 314 38.76 -30.24 -25.23
CA PHE A 314 38.73 -29.76 -26.62
C PHE A 314 40.02 -30.18 -27.42
N ALA A 315 41.17 -30.00 -26.81
CA ALA A 315 42.45 -30.40 -27.41
C ALA A 315 42.52 -31.95 -27.62
N ALA A 316 41.99 -32.73 -26.68
CA ALA A 316 41.90 -34.18 -26.83
C ALA A 316 40.97 -34.59 -27.97
N GLY A 317 39.81 -33.96 -28.12
CA GLY A 317 38.88 -34.19 -29.23
C GLY A 317 39.50 -33.82 -30.58
N LEU A 318 40.22 -32.69 -30.64
CA LEU A 318 40.93 -32.25 -31.85
C LEU A 318 42.08 -33.21 -32.20
N ALA A 319 42.81 -33.73 -31.22
CA ALA A 319 43.87 -34.72 -31.43
C ALA A 319 43.31 -36.00 -32.03
N LEU A 320 42.19 -36.53 -31.56
CA LEU A 320 41.51 -37.70 -32.11
C LEU A 320 41.12 -37.54 -33.60
N ILE A 321 40.80 -36.33 -34.02
CA ILE A 321 40.47 -36.03 -35.45
C ILE A 321 41.75 -35.93 -36.30
N LEU A 322 42.83 -35.31 -35.81
CA LEU A 322 44.01 -34.99 -36.57
C LEU A 322 45.05 -36.09 -36.64
N ILE A 323 45.22 -36.90 -35.57
CA ILE A 323 46.24 -37.96 -35.50
C ILE A 323 46.08 -38.99 -36.64
N PRO A 324 44.91 -39.51 -36.96
CA PRO A 324 44.73 -40.45 -38.06
C PRO A 324 45.07 -39.83 -39.43
N HIS A 325 44.87 -38.54 -39.62
CA HIS A 325 45.15 -37.83 -40.85
C HIS A 325 46.64 -37.59 -41.06
N ILE A 326 47.41 -37.45 -39.98
CA ILE A 326 48.84 -37.17 -40.01
C ILE A 326 49.66 -38.46 -40.10
N PHE A 327 49.22 -39.54 -39.41
CA PHE A 327 49.98 -40.84 -39.31
C PHE A 327 49.38 -41.95 -40.17
N GLY A 328 48.22 -41.74 -40.79
CA GLY A 328 47.53 -42.75 -41.61
C GLY A 328 47.92 -42.78 -43.10
N ARG A 329 49.07 -42.21 -43.46
CA ARG A 329 49.68 -42.34 -44.81
C ARG A 329 50.70 -43.42 -44.84
#